data_c54f9de824d1c20d73f080cb2ca63ca8
#
_entry.id   c54f9de824d1c20d73f080cb2ca63ca8
#
_cell.length_a   1.000
_cell.length_b   1.000
_cell.length_c   1.000
_cell.angle_alpha   90.00
_cell.angle_beta   90.00
_cell.angle_gamma   90.00
#
_symmetry.space_group_name_H-M   'P 1'
#
loop_
_entity.id
_entity.type
_entity.pdbx_description
1 polymer ?
#
loop_
_entity_poly.entity_id
_entity_poly.type
_entity_poly.pdbx_seq_one_letter_code
_entity_poly.pdbx_strand_id
1 'polypeptide(L)'
;QASPIELEREEWTNAKYALNEKNNEIEEVVEGTFKQYPLRLAWAITIHKSQGLTFERAIIDTHWAFAHGQTYVALSRCKSLEGMVLSSKIPRAAVICDADVARFTERAEAETPTDEMVRKMQTDFYMETVVRLFDFHLLRYQYDQLRRLLAEHFNRLFPRTVTASDELAAAFYKEVEQVAVAFHHQLSRLFAEAKNASGDEVIVERIKKGAAYFSEKMKPVYDFVMQMELPTDNKQIKQRVSNVLQAAREALQFKCRMLRYVAENGFELEKYLAEKAIASMGEKKSKPQKGEKRKASSVSQKVEVPSDILHPELFKHLVKWRYDKSREKLLPAYTILQQKAL
;
A
#
# COMPACT_ATOMS: atom_id res chain seq x y z
N GLN A 1 2.40 17.65 -50.24
CA GLN A 1 1.14 17.43 -49.50
C GLN A 1 1.34 16.19 -48.66
N ALA A 2 1.13 16.31 -47.33
CA ALA A 2 1.17 15.17 -46.43
C ALA A 2 -0.06 14.30 -46.67
N SER A 3 0.10 12.98 -46.66
CA SER A 3 -1.03 12.03 -46.77
C SER A 3 -1.97 12.21 -45.57
N PRO A 4 -3.30 12.13 -45.77
CA PRO A 4 -4.22 12.16 -44.66
C PRO A 4 -3.93 11.03 -43.67
N ILE A 5 -3.96 11.32 -42.40
CA ILE A 5 -3.81 10.33 -41.34
C ILE A 5 -5.21 9.94 -40.88
N GLU A 6 -5.56 8.67 -41.06
CA GLU A 6 -6.80 8.12 -40.51
C GLU A 6 -6.62 7.85 -39.02
N LEU A 7 -7.57 8.31 -38.22
CA LEU A 7 -7.56 8.14 -36.77
C LEU A 7 -8.63 7.15 -36.35
N GLU A 8 -8.22 6.16 -35.59
CA GLU A 8 -9.11 5.21 -34.94
C GLU A 8 -9.38 5.61 -33.49
N ARG A 9 -10.45 5.06 -32.93
CA ARG A 9 -10.75 5.26 -31.50
C ARG A 9 -9.86 4.33 -30.69
N GLU A 10 -9.17 4.91 -29.73
CA GLU A 10 -8.34 4.17 -28.77
C GLU A 10 -9.12 3.85 -27.50
N GLU A 11 -8.83 2.71 -26.90
CA GLU A 11 -9.48 2.25 -25.69
C GLU A 11 -8.56 2.42 -24.49
N TRP A 12 -9.01 3.16 -23.49
CA TRP A 12 -8.37 3.30 -22.19
C TRP A 12 -9.07 2.39 -21.18
N THR A 13 -8.30 1.65 -20.43
CA THR A 13 -8.79 0.76 -19.38
C THR A 13 -8.56 1.40 -18.01
N ASN A 14 -9.59 1.36 -17.17
CA ASN A 14 -9.45 1.62 -15.74
C ASN A 14 -9.32 0.27 -15.04
N ALA A 15 -8.14 0.04 -14.48
CA ALA A 15 -7.82 -1.23 -13.87
C ALA A 15 -7.49 -1.10 -12.37
N LYS A 16 -7.90 -2.10 -11.60
CA LYS A 16 -7.49 -2.29 -10.20
C LYS A 16 -6.62 -3.52 -10.08
N TYR A 17 -5.65 -3.45 -9.20
CA TYR A 17 -4.84 -4.59 -8.84
C TYR A 17 -5.54 -5.41 -7.76
N ALA A 18 -5.73 -6.70 -8.01
CA ALA A 18 -6.34 -7.64 -7.09
C ALA A 18 -5.44 -8.86 -6.91
N LEU A 19 -5.45 -9.44 -5.70
CA LEU A 19 -4.74 -10.67 -5.43
C LEU A 19 -5.52 -11.86 -6.01
N ASN A 20 -4.86 -12.69 -6.81
CA ASN A 20 -5.41 -13.96 -7.25
C ASN A 20 -5.22 -15.00 -6.13
N GLU A 21 -6.32 -15.51 -5.56
CA GLU A 21 -6.30 -16.44 -4.43
C GLU A 21 -5.70 -17.83 -4.76
N LYS A 22 -5.58 -18.16 -6.05
CA LYS A 22 -5.05 -19.49 -6.47
C LYS A 22 -3.54 -19.54 -6.54
N ASN A 23 -2.89 -18.43 -6.92
CA ASN A 23 -1.46 -18.37 -7.14
C ASN A 23 -0.75 -17.31 -6.26
N ASN A 24 -1.49 -16.61 -5.40
CA ASN A 24 -1.00 -15.48 -4.58
C ASN A 24 -0.33 -14.36 -5.41
N GLU A 25 -0.68 -14.20 -6.68
CA GLU A 25 -0.16 -13.18 -7.57
C GLU A 25 -1.12 -11.99 -7.66
N ILE A 26 -0.56 -10.80 -7.87
CA ILE A 26 -1.35 -9.60 -8.08
C ILE A 26 -1.71 -9.54 -9.57
N GLU A 27 -3.01 -9.61 -9.85
CA GLU A 27 -3.56 -9.48 -11.20
C GLU A 27 -4.22 -8.11 -11.39
N GLU A 28 -4.12 -7.61 -12.61
CA GLU A 28 -4.81 -6.39 -13.02
C GLU A 28 -6.24 -6.73 -13.45
N VAL A 29 -7.22 -6.21 -12.71
CA VAL A 29 -8.64 -6.40 -13.01
C VAL A 29 -9.20 -5.13 -13.63
N VAL A 30 -9.63 -5.20 -14.89
CA VAL A 30 -10.25 -4.08 -15.59
C VAL A 30 -11.65 -3.82 -15.05
N GLU A 31 -11.86 -2.64 -14.45
CA GLU A 31 -13.17 -2.20 -13.93
C GLU A 31 -14.04 -1.51 -14.98
N GLY A 32 -13.42 -0.92 -15.99
CA GLY A 32 -14.14 -0.24 -17.06
C GLY A 32 -13.21 0.17 -18.20
N THR A 33 -13.81 0.40 -19.35
CA THR A 33 -13.12 0.87 -20.54
C THR A 33 -13.77 2.14 -21.07
N PHE A 34 -12.95 2.97 -21.67
CA PHE A 34 -13.39 4.24 -22.28
C PHE A 34 -12.76 4.39 -23.67
N LYS A 35 -13.58 4.59 -24.70
CA LYS A 35 -13.13 4.72 -26.09
C LYS A 35 -13.30 6.16 -26.59
N GLN A 36 -12.21 6.76 -27.04
CA GLN A 36 -12.22 8.08 -27.67
C GLN A 36 -11.17 8.18 -28.78
N TYR A 37 -11.25 9.23 -29.60
CA TYR A 37 -10.17 9.58 -30.50
C TYR A 37 -9.00 10.16 -29.72
N PRO A 38 -7.74 9.70 -29.95
CA PRO A 38 -6.56 10.16 -29.23
C PRO A 38 -6.08 11.54 -29.67
N LEU A 39 -6.99 12.53 -29.65
CA LEU A 39 -6.71 13.88 -30.12
C LEU A 39 -6.55 14.86 -28.95
N ARG A 40 -5.52 15.69 -29.02
CA ARG A 40 -5.30 16.84 -28.14
C ARG A 40 -5.01 18.07 -28.97
N LEU A 41 -5.46 19.23 -28.48
CA LEU A 41 -5.06 20.52 -29.07
C LEU A 41 -3.54 20.67 -28.90
N ALA A 42 -2.85 21.00 -30.00
CA ALA A 42 -1.38 20.95 -30.06
C ALA A 42 -0.69 22.32 -30.04
N TRP A 43 -1.41 23.41 -30.24
CA TRP A 43 -0.79 24.73 -30.45
C TRP A 43 -0.54 25.55 -29.19
N ALA A 44 -1.45 25.51 -28.22
CA ALA A 44 -1.22 26.20 -26.96
C ALA A 44 -1.75 25.35 -25.80
N ILE A 45 -0.89 25.11 -24.82
CA ILE A 45 -1.21 24.37 -23.60
C ILE A 45 -0.79 25.16 -22.37
N THR A 46 -1.51 25.02 -21.29
CA THR A 46 -1.11 25.64 -20.03
C THR A 46 0.15 24.95 -19.47
N ILE A 47 0.89 25.69 -18.66
CA ILE A 47 2.10 25.16 -17.98
C ILE A 47 1.76 23.89 -17.19
N HIS A 48 0.61 23.82 -16.51
CA HIS A 48 0.18 22.62 -15.81
C HIS A 48 -0.01 21.41 -16.74
N LYS A 49 -0.60 21.60 -17.90
CA LYS A 49 -0.79 20.52 -18.88
C LYS A 49 0.52 20.11 -19.56
N SER A 50 1.56 20.92 -19.52
CA SER A 50 2.88 20.59 -20.02
C SER A 50 3.71 19.74 -19.05
N GLN A 51 3.25 19.53 -17.81
CA GLN A 51 3.94 18.68 -16.85
C GLN A 51 4.06 17.26 -17.37
N GLY A 52 5.26 16.69 -17.29
CA GLY A 52 5.59 15.38 -17.84
C GLY A 52 5.88 15.36 -19.35
N LEU A 53 5.68 16.47 -20.07
CA LEU A 53 6.05 16.62 -21.49
C LEU A 53 7.45 17.24 -21.62
N THR A 54 8.10 16.97 -22.75
CA THR A 54 9.40 17.57 -23.09
C THR A 54 9.33 18.05 -24.54
N PHE A 55 9.81 19.25 -24.79
CA PHE A 55 9.78 19.88 -26.11
C PHE A 55 11.19 20.15 -26.62
N GLU A 56 11.39 19.96 -27.91
CA GLU A 56 12.62 20.38 -28.59
C GLU A 56 12.59 21.89 -28.84
N ARG A 57 11.41 22.42 -29.16
CA ARG A 57 11.20 23.85 -29.38
C ARG A 57 9.88 24.26 -28.74
N ALA A 58 9.89 25.36 -27.99
CA ALA A 58 8.68 25.94 -27.39
C ALA A 58 8.77 27.46 -27.28
N ILE A 59 7.64 28.12 -27.49
CA ILE A 59 7.46 29.53 -27.13
C ILE A 59 6.80 29.56 -25.77
N ILE A 60 7.44 30.17 -24.79
CA ILE A 60 7.02 30.17 -23.39
C ILE A 60 6.55 31.58 -23.02
N ASP A 61 5.32 31.66 -22.51
CA ASP A 61 4.76 32.88 -21.94
C ASP A 61 4.60 32.70 -20.44
N THR A 62 5.38 33.45 -19.64
CA THR A 62 5.35 33.44 -18.18
C THR A 62 4.76 34.74 -17.61
N HIS A 63 4.23 35.64 -18.45
CA HIS A 63 3.74 36.94 -18.01
C HIS A 63 2.66 36.83 -16.92
N TRP A 64 1.82 35.82 -17.00
CA TRP A 64 0.70 35.55 -16.09
C TRP A 64 0.97 34.39 -15.13
N ALA A 65 2.25 34.09 -14.81
CA ALA A 65 2.57 33.10 -13.81
C ALA A 65 2.09 33.60 -12.42
N PHE A 66 1.22 32.80 -11.78
CA PHE A 66 0.60 33.18 -10.50
C PHE A 66 0.87 32.17 -9.38
N ALA A 67 1.52 31.04 -9.67
CA ALA A 67 1.82 30.01 -8.69
C ALA A 67 3.34 29.80 -8.53
N HIS A 68 3.73 29.38 -7.33
CA HIS A 68 5.11 29.03 -6.99
C HIS A 68 5.68 27.98 -7.95
N GLY A 69 6.90 28.16 -8.42
CA GLY A 69 7.58 27.23 -9.31
C GLY A 69 7.06 27.14 -10.74
N GLN A 70 5.97 27.83 -11.10
CA GLN A 70 5.33 27.73 -12.41
C GLN A 70 6.26 28.13 -13.55
N THR A 71 7.03 29.19 -13.38
CA THR A 71 8.05 29.63 -14.34
C THR A 71 9.13 28.58 -14.54
N TYR A 72 9.63 27.98 -13.44
CA TYR A 72 10.59 26.90 -13.51
C TYR A 72 10.05 25.69 -14.29
N VAL A 73 8.81 25.29 -14.00
CA VAL A 73 8.17 24.16 -14.72
C VAL A 73 8.09 24.45 -16.21
N ALA A 74 7.74 25.68 -16.61
CA ALA A 74 7.67 26.07 -18.03
C ALA A 74 9.06 25.98 -18.71
N LEU A 75 10.08 26.58 -18.10
CA LEU A 75 11.43 26.59 -18.65
C LEU A 75 12.04 25.19 -18.73
N SER A 76 11.82 24.37 -17.71
CA SER A 76 12.33 23.00 -17.64
C SER A 76 11.67 22.03 -18.64
N ARG A 77 10.67 22.47 -19.41
CA ARG A 77 10.05 21.64 -20.47
C ARG A 77 10.88 21.58 -21.74
N CYS A 78 11.79 22.52 -21.98
CA CYS A 78 12.66 22.49 -23.15
C CYS A 78 13.92 21.65 -22.87
N LYS A 79 14.37 20.91 -23.90
CA LYS A 79 15.59 20.11 -23.83
C LYS A 79 16.85 20.97 -23.79
N SER A 80 16.82 22.13 -24.46
CA SER A 80 17.96 23.04 -24.58
C SER A 80 17.50 24.49 -24.59
N LEU A 81 18.43 25.42 -24.34
CA LEU A 81 18.17 26.86 -24.41
C LEU A 81 17.92 27.33 -25.84
N GLU A 82 18.55 26.69 -26.84
CA GLU A 82 18.42 27.06 -28.26
C GLU A 82 17.00 26.76 -28.78
N GLY A 83 16.30 25.82 -28.19
CA GLY A 83 14.91 25.49 -28.51
C GLY A 83 13.88 26.36 -27.82
N MET A 84 14.31 27.25 -26.92
CA MET A 84 13.45 28.03 -26.08
C MET A 84 13.32 29.47 -26.59
N VAL A 85 12.10 29.92 -26.79
CA VAL A 85 11.78 31.32 -27.09
C VAL A 85 10.87 31.85 -25.98
N LEU A 86 11.22 32.98 -25.39
CA LEU A 86 10.38 33.68 -24.45
C LEU A 86 9.55 34.71 -25.18
N SER A 87 8.23 34.67 -25.02
CA SER A 87 7.32 35.69 -25.64
C SER A 87 7.54 37.08 -25.07
N SER A 88 8.00 37.17 -23.82
CA SER A 88 8.34 38.39 -23.11
C SER A 88 9.45 38.16 -22.11
N LYS A 89 10.09 39.23 -21.63
CA LYS A 89 11.04 39.14 -20.49
C LYS A 89 10.31 38.61 -19.24
N ILE A 90 10.93 37.68 -18.56
CA ILE A 90 10.40 37.15 -17.31
C ILE A 90 10.43 38.28 -16.26
N PRO A 91 9.28 38.75 -15.79
CA PRO A 91 9.27 39.75 -14.72
C PRO A 91 9.70 39.07 -13.39
N ARG A 92 10.34 39.85 -12.50
CA ARG A 92 10.72 39.32 -11.17
C ARG A 92 9.52 38.78 -10.40
N ALA A 93 8.34 39.37 -10.59
CA ALA A 93 7.10 38.90 -9.94
C ALA A 93 6.63 37.51 -10.44
N ALA A 94 7.08 37.05 -11.61
CA ALA A 94 6.78 35.70 -12.10
C ALA A 94 7.71 34.61 -11.53
N VAL A 95 8.80 35.01 -10.86
CA VAL A 95 9.71 34.12 -10.15
C VAL A 95 9.22 34.00 -8.70
N ILE A 96 8.16 33.25 -8.53
CA ILE A 96 7.53 33.05 -7.22
C ILE A 96 8.18 31.82 -6.56
N CYS A 97 8.89 32.04 -5.46
CA CYS A 97 9.47 31.00 -4.65
C CYS A 97 8.71 30.88 -3.32
N ASP A 98 8.44 29.67 -2.91
CA ASP A 98 7.92 29.39 -1.59
C ASP A 98 9.08 29.38 -0.59
N ALA A 99 9.02 30.24 0.44
CA ALA A 99 10.07 30.37 1.44
C ALA A 99 10.21 29.09 2.30
N ASP A 100 9.14 28.35 2.50
CA ASP A 100 9.17 27.09 3.24
C ASP A 100 9.85 25.99 2.45
N VAL A 101 9.58 25.92 1.14
CA VAL A 101 10.24 25.00 0.21
C VAL A 101 11.73 25.33 0.10
N ALA A 102 12.08 26.61 -0.05
CA ALA A 102 13.48 27.06 -0.11
C ALA A 102 14.24 26.67 1.18
N ARG A 103 13.67 26.97 2.35
CA ARG A 103 14.26 26.58 3.65
C ARG A 103 14.37 25.06 3.83
N PHE A 104 13.37 24.31 3.32
CA PHE A 104 13.44 22.85 3.35
C PHE A 104 14.57 22.31 2.46
N THR A 105 14.70 22.84 1.24
CA THR A 105 15.76 22.42 0.30
C THR A 105 17.15 22.73 0.85
N GLU A 106 17.35 23.95 1.35
CA GLU A 106 18.61 24.37 1.98
C GLU A 106 18.97 23.48 3.18
N ARG A 107 18.00 23.17 4.03
CA ARG A 107 18.20 22.24 5.14
C ARG A 107 18.49 20.82 4.66
N ALA A 108 17.77 20.31 3.66
CA ALA A 108 17.99 18.98 3.12
C ALA A 108 19.37 18.83 2.48
N GLU A 109 19.88 19.88 1.84
CA GLU A 109 21.25 19.92 1.30
C GLU A 109 22.31 19.96 2.42
N ALA A 110 22.09 20.78 3.45
CA ALA A 110 22.97 20.91 4.60
C ALA A 110 23.00 19.66 5.49
N GLU A 111 21.86 18.99 5.62
CA GLU A 111 21.65 17.80 6.46
C GLU A 111 21.62 16.51 5.62
N THR A 112 22.40 16.45 4.54
CA THR A 112 22.49 15.22 3.73
C THR A 112 22.86 14.01 4.60
N PRO A 113 22.02 12.94 4.63
CA PRO A 113 22.27 11.81 5.50
C PRO A 113 23.60 11.13 5.20
N THR A 114 24.40 10.95 6.24
CA THR A 114 25.63 10.14 6.12
C THR A 114 25.27 8.65 6.07
N ASP A 115 26.18 7.82 5.58
CA ASP A 115 26.01 6.36 5.56
C ASP A 115 25.73 5.79 6.95
N GLU A 116 26.29 6.39 7.99
CA GLU A 116 26.04 6.01 9.39
C GLU A 116 24.60 6.33 9.80
N MET A 117 24.10 7.52 9.44
CA MET A 117 22.70 7.88 9.67
C MET A 117 21.74 6.96 8.94
N VAL A 118 22.04 6.60 7.70
CA VAL A 118 21.22 5.66 6.92
C VAL A 118 21.19 4.29 7.59
N ARG A 119 22.33 3.77 8.02
CA ARG A 119 22.39 2.48 8.76
C ARG A 119 21.59 2.55 10.06
N LYS A 120 21.71 3.64 10.81
CA LYS A 120 20.90 3.83 12.01
C LYS A 120 19.41 3.86 11.70
N MET A 121 18.98 4.61 10.68
CA MET A 121 17.57 4.63 10.25
C MET A 121 17.05 3.26 9.83
N GLN A 122 17.87 2.46 9.15
CA GLN A 122 17.53 1.07 8.79
C GLN A 122 17.33 0.19 10.03
N THR A 123 18.23 0.33 11.00
CA THR A 123 18.14 -0.39 12.28
C THR A 123 16.91 0.03 13.08
N ASP A 124 16.67 1.33 13.17
CA ASP A 124 15.49 1.88 13.88
C ASP A 124 14.18 1.42 13.23
N PHE A 125 14.12 1.41 11.90
CA PHE A 125 12.97 0.90 11.15
C PHE A 125 12.74 -0.61 11.34
N TYR A 126 13.82 -1.40 11.38
CA TYR A 126 13.75 -2.82 11.70
C TYR A 126 13.16 -3.04 13.09
N MET A 127 13.71 -2.35 14.11
CA MET A 127 13.25 -2.44 15.49
C MET A 127 11.78 -2.01 15.64
N GLU A 128 11.41 -0.88 15.03
CA GLU A 128 10.03 -0.40 15.04
C GLU A 128 9.06 -1.39 14.40
N THR A 129 9.45 -2.01 13.30
CA THR A 129 8.63 -3.01 12.60
C THR A 129 8.42 -4.25 13.47
N VAL A 130 9.46 -4.71 14.17
CA VAL A 130 9.35 -5.82 15.13
C VAL A 130 8.44 -5.46 16.31
N VAL A 131 8.59 -4.27 16.89
CA VAL A 131 7.75 -3.81 18.00
C VAL A 131 6.27 -3.75 17.57
N ARG A 132 5.99 -3.23 16.38
CA ARG A 132 4.63 -3.18 15.81
C ARG A 132 4.03 -4.56 15.56
N LEU A 133 4.83 -5.60 15.27
CA LEU A 133 4.33 -6.97 15.15
C LEU A 133 3.71 -7.43 16.47
N PHE A 134 4.30 -7.10 17.61
CA PHE A 134 3.85 -7.48 18.95
C PHE A 134 3.00 -6.41 19.66
N ASP A 135 2.54 -5.40 18.94
CA ASP A 135 1.54 -4.44 19.43
C ASP A 135 0.13 -4.99 19.20
N PHE A 136 -0.62 -5.20 20.28
CA PHE A 136 -1.98 -5.75 20.26
C PHE A 136 -3.06 -4.69 20.58
N HIS A 137 -2.69 -3.42 20.69
CA HIS A 137 -3.62 -2.36 21.11
C HIS A 137 -4.83 -2.22 20.19
N LEU A 138 -4.63 -2.23 18.86
CA LEU A 138 -5.72 -2.18 17.90
C LEU A 138 -6.67 -3.38 18.04
N LEU A 139 -6.11 -4.57 18.23
CA LEU A 139 -6.89 -5.80 18.43
C LEU A 139 -7.74 -5.73 19.69
N ARG A 140 -7.15 -5.29 20.78
CA ARG A 140 -7.90 -5.05 22.02
C ARG A 140 -9.05 -4.09 21.80
N TYR A 141 -8.79 -2.96 21.16
CA TYR A 141 -9.82 -1.97 20.87
C TYR A 141 -10.98 -2.57 20.08
N GLN A 142 -10.71 -3.31 19.01
CA GLN A 142 -11.75 -3.97 18.20
C GLN A 142 -12.52 -5.04 18.99
N TYR A 143 -11.81 -5.82 19.80
CA TYR A 143 -12.44 -6.84 20.63
C TYR A 143 -13.30 -6.22 21.75
N ASP A 144 -12.85 -5.14 22.38
CA ASP A 144 -13.63 -4.42 23.38
C ASP A 144 -14.90 -3.76 22.79
N GLN A 145 -14.84 -3.27 21.55
CA GLN A 145 -16.03 -2.81 20.84
C GLN A 145 -17.06 -3.94 20.64
N LEU A 146 -16.57 -5.14 20.25
CA LEU A 146 -17.42 -6.32 20.11
C LEU A 146 -18.04 -6.74 21.46
N ARG A 147 -17.24 -6.78 22.53
CA ARG A 147 -17.73 -7.10 23.88
C ARG A 147 -18.81 -6.14 24.38
N ARG A 148 -18.62 -4.84 24.21
CA ARG A 148 -19.62 -3.83 24.58
C ARG A 148 -20.94 -4.06 23.84
N LEU A 149 -20.86 -4.34 22.55
CA LEU A 149 -22.03 -4.62 21.73
C LEU A 149 -22.74 -5.91 22.16
N LEU A 150 -21.99 -6.97 22.52
CA LEU A 150 -22.55 -8.19 23.07
C LEU A 150 -23.27 -7.95 24.40
N ALA A 151 -22.65 -7.23 25.32
CA ALA A 151 -23.24 -6.90 26.62
C ALA A 151 -24.51 -6.03 26.48
N GLU A 152 -24.51 -5.06 25.54
CA GLU A 152 -25.59 -4.12 25.33
C GLU A 152 -26.84 -4.79 24.71
N HIS A 153 -26.67 -5.65 23.72
CA HIS A 153 -27.78 -6.14 22.91
C HIS A 153 -28.05 -7.63 23.01
N PHE A 154 -27.09 -8.45 23.47
CA PHE A 154 -27.18 -9.90 23.39
C PHE A 154 -27.16 -10.62 24.75
N ASN A 155 -27.00 -9.89 25.86
CA ASN A 155 -26.87 -10.49 27.17
C ASN A 155 -28.09 -11.38 27.57
N ARG A 156 -29.31 -10.98 27.15
CA ARG A 156 -30.51 -11.76 27.40
C ARG A 156 -30.67 -12.97 26.48
N LEU A 157 -30.22 -12.85 25.23
CA LEU A 157 -30.39 -13.89 24.19
C LEU A 157 -29.27 -14.91 24.23
N PHE A 158 -28.06 -14.47 24.50
CA PHE A 158 -26.82 -15.27 24.44
C PHE A 158 -25.94 -15.05 25.69
N PRO A 159 -26.43 -15.28 26.91
CA PRO A 159 -25.67 -14.99 28.14
C PRO A 159 -24.34 -15.77 28.20
N ARG A 160 -24.33 -17.04 27.73
CA ARG A 160 -23.10 -17.85 27.69
C ARG A 160 -22.04 -17.24 26.75
N THR A 161 -22.44 -16.67 25.62
CA THR A 161 -21.52 -16.01 24.67
C THR A 161 -20.92 -14.75 25.28
N VAL A 162 -21.71 -13.98 26.03
CA VAL A 162 -21.23 -12.78 26.74
C VAL A 162 -20.21 -13.18 27.81
N THR A 163 -20.55 -14.16 28.68
CA THR A 163 -19.61 -14.65 29.71
C THR A 163 -18.32 -15.19 29.10
N ALA A 164 -18.40 -16.04 28.08
CA ALA A 164 -17.21 -16.55 27.37
C ALA A 164 -16.36 -15.43 26.75
N SER A 165 -16.99 -14.38 26.21
CA SER A 165 -16.29 -13.21 25.70
C SER A 165 -15.53 -12.45 26.80
N ASP A 166 -16.08 -12.34 27.99
CA ASP A 166 -15.44 -11.69 29.13
C ASP A 166 -14.28 -12.52 29.70
N GLU A 167 -14.44 -13.83 29.81
CA GLU A 167 -13.38 -14.75 30.22
C GLU A 167 -12.20 -14.71 29.23
N LEU A 168 -12.48 -14.75 27.91
CA LEU A 168 -11.46 -14.64 26.88
C LEU A 168 -10.76 -13.28 26.90
N ALA A 169 -11.47 -12.20 27.20
CA ALA A 169 -10.85 -10.87 27.35
C ALA A 169 -9.90 -10.81 28.54
N ALA A 170 -10.27 -11.42 29.67
CA ALA A 170 -9.40 -11.50 30.84
C ALA A 170 -8.13 -12.33 30.55
N ALA A 171 -8.28 -13.48 29.87
CA ALA A 171 -7.18 -14.29 29.41
C ALA A 171 -6.26 -13.55 28.43
N PHE A 172 -6.85 -12.85 27.43
CA PHE A 172 -6.11 -12.05 26.47
C PHE A 172 -5.29 -10.94 27.16
N TYR A 173 -5.89 -10.23 28.10
CA TYR A 173 -5.17 -9.21 28.86
C TYR A 173 -3.97 -9.81 29.60
N LYS A 174 -4.15 -10.92 30.32
CA LYS A 174 -3.10 -11.55 31.13
C LYS A 174 -2.01 -12.23 30.29
N GLU A 175 -2.41 -12.99 29.27
CA GLU A 175 -1.49 -13.85 28.54
C GLU A 175 -0.92 -13.22 27.25
N VAL A 176 -1.59 -12.19 26.72
CA VAL A 176 -1.12 -11.51 25.52
C VAL A 176 -0.59 -10.12 25.85
N GLU A 177 -1.42 -9.21 26.40
CA GLU A 177 -1.01 -7.80 26.56
C GLU A 177 0.07 -7.61 27.63
N GLN A 178 -0.12 -8.18 28.83
CA GLN A 178 0.89 -8.05 29.89
C GLN A 178 2.22 -8.69 29.46
N VAL A 179 2.16 -9.84 28.80
CA VAL A 179 3.35 -10.51 28.28
C VAL A 179 3.99 -9.70 27.14
N ALA A 180 3.20 -9.06 26.27
CA ALA A 180 3.71 -8.19 25.21
C ALA A 180 4.48 -6.98 25.75
N VAL A 181 3.99 -6.36 26.82
CA VAL A 181 4.72 -5.26 27.49
C VAL A 181 6.07 -5.75 28.00
N ALA A 182 6.10 -6.86 28.71
CA ALA A 182 7.36 -7.43 29.20
C ALA A 182 8.30 -7.84 28.05
N PHE A 183 7.72 -8.37 26.97
CA PHE A 183 8.46 -8.73 25.76
C PHE A 183 9.05 -7.53 25.04
N HIS A 184 8.33 -6.42 24.95
CA HIS A 184 8.85 -5.14 24.40
C HIS A 184 10.05 -4.66 25.19
N HIS A 185 9.98 -4.68 26.53
CA HIS A 185 11.14 -4.32 27.37
C HIS A 185 12.35 -5.24 27.14
N GLN A 186 12.10 -6.53 26.96
CA GLN A 186 13.17 -7.50 26.67
C GLN A 186 13.78 -7.21 25.28
N LEU A 187 12.97 -7.00 24.25
CA LEU A 187 13.44 -6.68 22.91
C LEU A 187 14.25 -5.35 22.92
N SER A 188 13.80 -4.32 23.64
CA SER A 188 14.51 -3.06 23.74
C SER A 188 15.90 -3.22 24.35
N ARG A 189 16.07 -4.10 25.34
CA ARG A 189 17.40 -4.43 25.90
C ARG A 189 18.29 -5.13 24.88
N LEU A 190 17.76 -6.18 24.23
CA LEU A 190 18.50 -6.92 23.20
C LEU A 190 18.93 -6.02 22.05
N PHE A 191 18.07 -5.12 21.61
CA PHE A 191 18.39 -4.14 20.56
C PHE A 191 19.47 -3.15 21.01
N ALA A 192 19.46 -2.71 22.28
CA ALA A 192 20.47 -1.80 22.81
C ALA A 192 21.86 -2.45 22.92
N GLU A 193 21.92 -3.76 23.12
CA GLU A 193 23.17 -4.52 23.25
C GLU A 193 23.72 -4.96 21.89
N ALA A 194 22.87 -5.08 20.88
CA ALA A 194 23.24 -5.59 19.56
C ALA A 194 23.95 -4.54 18.70
N LYS A 195 25.09 -4.90 18.10
CA LYS A 195 25.76 -4.07 17.10
C LYS A 195 25.03 -4.05 15.73
N ASN A 196 24.35 -5.15 15.40
CA ASN A 196 23.56 -5.32 14.20
C ASN A 196 22.32 -6.15 14.53
N ALA A 197 21.21 -5.49 14.84
CA ALA A 197 19.97 -6.15 15.29
C ALA A 197 19.35 -7.08 14.24
N SER A 198 19.49 -6.78 12.95
CA SER A 198 18.90 -7.59 11.87
C SER A 198 19.66 -8.88 11.57
N GLY A 199 20.94 -8.95 11.95
CA GLY A 199 21.81 -10.12 11.77
C GLY A 199 22.11 -10.88 13.05
N ASP A 200 21.55 -10.47 14.19
CA ASP A 200 21.78 -11.14 15.48
C ASP A 200 20.88 -12.36 15.64
N GLU A 201 21.48 -13.55 15.65
CA GLU A 201 20.76 -14.83 15.75
C GLU A 201 19.91 -14.93 17.03
N VAL A 202 20.38 -14.36 18.14
CA VAL A 202 19.67 -14.37 19.44
C VAL A 202 18.39 -13.55 19.32
N ILE A 203 18.44 -12.38 18.66
CA ILE A 203 17.28 -11.53 18.43
C ILE A 203 16.30 -12.21 17.49
N VAL A 204 16.76 -12.73 16.35
CA VAL A 204 15.92 -13.43 15.37
C VAL A 204 15.21 -14.63 15.99
N GLU A 205 15.93 -15.45 16.73
CA GLU A 205 15.35 -16.61 17.42
C GLU A 205 14.36 -16.18 18.52
N ARG A 206 14.65 -15.08 19.22
CA ARG A 206 13.73 -14.54 20.24
C ARG A 206 12.44 -14.02 19.63
N ILE A 207 12.51 -13.32 18.50
CA ILE A 207 11.35 -12.85 17.74
C ILE A 207 10.51 -14.04 17.28
N LYS A 208 11.14 -15.07 16.73
CA LYS A 208 10.47 -16.29 16.27
C LYS A 208 9.72 -17.00 17.41
N LYS A 209 10.37 -17.20 18.55
CA LYS A 209 9.74 -17.79 19.75
C LYS A 209 8.60 -16.93 20.29
N GLY A 210 8.77 -15.60 20.29
CA GLY A 210 7.70 -14.66 20.65
C GLY A 210 6.50 -14.79 19.73
N ALA A 211 6.73 -14.82 18.43
CA ALA A 211 5.66 -14.96 17.43
C ALA A 211 4.90 -16.30 17.59
N ALA A 212 5.58 -17.40 17.85
CA ALA A 212 4.98 -18.69 18.12
C ALA A 212 4.10 -18.65 19.39
N TYR A 213 4.62 -18.09 20.49
CA TYR A 213 3.87 -17.92 21.74
C TYR A 213 2.58 -17.12 21.54
N PHE A 214 2.68 -15.92 20.95
CA PHE A 214 1.51 -15.07 20.74
C PHE A 214 0.52 -15.66 19.73
N SER A 215 1.00 -16.35 18.70
CA SER A 215 0.13 -17.07 17.75
C SER A 215 -0.71 -18.14 18.45
N GLU A 216 -0.12 -18.90 19.38
CA GLU A 216 -0.83 -19.92 20.18
C GLU A 216 -1.84 -19.28 21.13
N LYS A 217 -1.42 -18.25 21.88
CA LYS A 217 -2.27 -17.58 22.88
C LYS A 217 -3.43 -16.78 22.27
N MET A 218 -3.32 -16.38 21.03
CA MET A 218 -4.39 -15.70 20.31
C MET A 218 -5.45 -16.65 19.72
N LYS A 219 -5.12 -17.94 19.57
CA LYS A 219 -6.01 -18.92 18.94
C LYS A 219 -7.41 -19.00 19.57
N PRO A 220 -7.58 -19.03 20.93
CA PRO A 220 -8.91 -19.09 21.52
C PRO A 220 -9.80 -17.90 21.16
N VAL A 221 -9.25 -16.68 21.17
CA VAL A 221 -9.99 -15.46 20.79
C VAL A 221 -10.29 -15.47 19.29
N TYR A 222 -9.35 -15.91 18.47
CA TYR A 222 -9.53 -16.06 17.02
C TYR A 222 -10.66 -17.03 16.71
N ASP A 223 -10.64 -18.24 17.24
CA ASP A 223 -11.65 -19.28 16.99
C ASP A 223 -13.04 -18.80 17.46
N PHE A 224 -13.12 -18.16 18.62
CA PHE A 224 -14.35 -17.60 19.16
C PHE A 224 -14.98 -16.54 18.25
N VAL A 225 -14.18 -15.57 17.78
CA VAL A 225 -14.68 -14.48 16.93
C VAL A 225 -15.00 -14.98 15.51
N MET A 226 -14.23 -15.93 14.97
CA MET A 226 -14.50 -16.50 13.64
C MET A 226 -15.79 -17.30 13.58
N GLN A 227 -16.10 -18.07 14.64
CA GLN A 227 -17.29 -18.90 14.73
C GLN A 227 -18.52 -18.15 15.22
N MET A 228 -18.38 -16.89 15.66
CA MET A 228 -19.47 -16.13 16.25
C MET A 228 -20.54 -15.78 15.22
N GLU A 229 -21.78 -16.19 15.50
CA GLU A 229 -22.98 -15.80 14.78
C GLU A 229 -23.95 -15.11 15.72
N LEU A 230 -24.42 -13.92 15.35
CA LEU A 230 -25.29 -13.08 16.17
C LEU A 230 -26.59 -12.76 15.40
N PRO A 231 -27.54 -13.67 15.35
CA PRO A 231 -28.81 -13.43 14.67
C PRO A 231 -29.62 -12.36 15.41
N THR A 232 -30.17 -11.41 14.67
CA THR A 232 -31.06 -10.37 15.19
C THR A 232 -32.02 -9.89 14.11
N ASP A 233 -33.27 -9.64 14.46
CA ASP A 233 -34.31 -9.14 13.57
C ASP A 233 -34.26 -7.61 13.42
N ASN A 234 -33.58 -6.92 14.33
CA ASN A 234 -33.42 -5.48 14.27
C ASN A 234 -32.36 -5.09 13.19
N LYS A 235 -32.83 -4.43 12.14
CA LYS A 235 -32.00 -4.05 10.98
C LYS A 235 -30.81 -3.14 11.35
N GLN A 236 -31.01 -2.21 12.30
CA GLN A 236 -29.93 -1.29 12.73
C GLN A 236 -28.87 -2.02 13.55
N ILE A 237 -29.31 -2.87 14.50
CA ILE A 237 -28.42 -3.70 15.31
C ILE A 237 -27.66 -4.67 14.40
N LYS A 238 -28.34 -5.32 13.46
CA LYS A 238 -27.72 -6.23 12.49
C LYS A 238 -26.59 -5.58 11.70
N GLN A 239 -26.80 -4.34 11.22
CA GLN A 239 -25.76 -3.61 10.50
C GLN A 239 -24.59 -3.25 11.41
N ARG A 240 -24.86 -2.79 12.64
CA ARG A 240 -23.82 -2.45 13.62
C ARG A 240 -22.99 -3.68 14.02
N VAL A 241 -23.64 -4.81 14.30
CA VAL A 241 -23.02 -6.10 14.59
C VAL A 241 -22.12 -6.54 13.43
N SER A 242 -22.65 -6.52 12.21
CA SER A 242 -21.90 -6.91 11.01
C SER A 242 -20.62 -6.10 10.86
N ASN A 243 -20.70 -4.78 11.04
CA ASN A 243 -19.52 -3.90 10.90
C ASN A 243 -18.48 -4.15 12.00
N VAL A 244 -18.92 -4.25 13.26
CA VAL A 244 -17.99 -4.46 14.40
C VAL A 244 -17.36 -5.85 14.34
N LEU A 245 -18.15 -6.88 14.06
CA LEU A 245 -17.67 -8.25 13.95
C LEU A 245 -16.70 -8.41 12.77
N GLN A 246 -17.00 -7.78 11.64
CA GLN A 246 -16.12 -7.78 10.48
C GLN A 246 -14.78 -7.10 10.78
N ALA A 247 -14.80 -5.92 11.42
CA ALA A 247 -13.57 -5.23 11.83
C ALA A 247 -12.72 -6.06 12.80
N ALA A 248 -13.36 -6.73 13.77
CA ALA A 248 -12.66 -7.62 14.69
C ALA A 248 -12.06 -8.85 13.98
N ARG A 249 -12.81 -9.44 13.03
CA ARG A 249 -12.32 -10.58 12.22
C ARG A 249 -11.13 -10.19 11.36
N GLU A 250 -11.21 -9.09 10.62
CA GLU A 250 -10.11 -8.58 9.78
C GLU A 250 -8.86 -8.32 10.60
N ALA A 251 -8.97 -7.63 11.73
CA ALA A 251 -7.84 -7.36 12.60
C ALA A 251 -7.20 -8.63 13.18
N LEU A 252 -8.02 -9.61 13.58
CA LEU A 252 -7.54 -10.91 14.08
C LEU A 252 -6.87 -11.73 12.98
N GLN A 253 -7.51 -11.83 11.80
CA GLN A 253 -6.95 -12.56 10.65
C GLN A 253 -5.59 -12.01 10.26
N PHE A 254 -5.49 -10.69 10.12
CA PHE A 254 -4.24 -10.03 9.78
C PHE A 254 -3.15 -10.32 10.83
N LYS A 255 -3.43 -10.06 12.11
CA LYS A 255 -2.45 -10.23 13.18
C LYS A 255 -2.01 -11.68 13.33
N CYS A 256 -2.95 -12.63 13.33
CA CYS A 256 -2.64 -14.06 13.45
C CYS A 256 -1.86 -14.58 12.23
N ARG A 257 -2.18 -14.10 11.02
CA ARG A 257 -1.41 -14.43 9.81
C ARG A 257 0.03 -13.97 9.92
N MET A 258 0.26 -12.72 10.34
CA MET A 258 1.61 -12.16 10.46
C MET A 258 2.42 -12.84 11.55
N LEU A 259 1.82 -13.15 12.71
CA LEU A 259 2.49 -13.89 13.79
C LEU A 259 2.84 -15.32 13.36
N ARG A 260 1.93 -16.02 12.69
CA ARG A 260 2.18 -17.38 12.16
C ARG A 260 3.30 -17.37 11.14
N TYR A 261 3.26 -16.42 10.19
CA TYR A 261 4.31 -16.28 9.19
C TYR A 261 5.70 -16.17 9.83
N VAL A 262 5.84 -15.30 10.84
CA VAL A 262 7.12 -15.11 11.55
C VAL A 262 7.49 -16.31 12.43
N ALA A 263 6.52 -16.98 13.03
CA ALA A 263 6.76 -18.20 13.80
C ALA A 263 7.32 -19.36 12.94
N GLU A 264 6.84 -19.47 11.69
CA GLU A 264 7.26 -20.52 10.76
C GLU A 264 8.57 -20.17 10.06
N ASN A 265 8.67 -18.96 9.51
CA ASN A 265 9.76 -18.54 8.60
C ASN A 265 10.87 -17.70 9.28
N GLY A 266 10.64 -17.24 10.51
CA GLY A 266 11.49 -16.23 11.16
C GLY A 266 11.15 -14.82 10.67
N PHE A 267 11.87 -13.81 11.21
CA PHE A 267 11.67 -12.42 10.87
C PHE A 267 12.80 -11.91 9.96
N GLU A 268 12.49 -11.77 8.68
CA GLU A 268 13.32 -11.10 7.68
C GLU A 268 12.52 -9.89 7.13
N LEU A 269 13.06 -8.68 7.27
CA LEU A 269 12.31 -7.44 7.06
C LEU A 269 11.66 -7.36 5.68
N GLU A 270 12.40 -7.65 4.61
CA GLU A 270 11.88 -7.54 3.23
C GLU A 270 10.75 -8.55 2.98
N LYS A 271 10.95 -9.79 3.39
CA LYS A 271 9.94 -10.85 3.24
C LYS A 271 8.71 -10.58 4.11
N TYR A 272 8.93 -10.09 5.33
CA TYR A 272 7.84 -9.69 6.22
C TYR A 272 6.99 -8.56 5.62
N LEU A 273 7.63 -7.53 5.04
CA LEU A 273 6.93 -6.41 4.42
C LEU A 273 6.16 -6.86 3.16
N ALA A 274 6.71 -7.77 2.36
CA ALA A 274 6.03 -8.36 1.22
C ALA A 274 4.79 -9.14 1.66
N GLU A 275 4.91 -10.03 2.67
CA GLU A 275 3.78 -10.78 3.22
C GLU A 275 2.71 -9.85 3.81
N LYS A 276 3.13 -8.80 4.52
CA LYS A 276 2.24 -7.77 5.05
C LYS A 276 1.44 -7.06 3.95
N ALA A 277 2.08 -6.73 2.82
CA ALA A 277 1.41 -6.14 1.67
C ALA A 277 0.36 -7.09 1.08
N ILE A 278 0.70 -8.36 0.89
CA ILE A 278 -0.22 -9.41 0.41
C ILE A 278 -1.41 -9.56 1.37
N ALA A 279 -1.16 -9.65 2.67
CA ALA A 279 -2.19 -9.78 3.69
C ALA A 279 -3.18 -8.60 3.65
N SER A 280 -2.67 -7.36 3.51
CA SER A 280 -3.50 -6.15 3.46
C SER A 280 -4.35 -6.02 2.19
N MET A 281 -3.91 -6.61 1.07
CA MET A 281 -4.68 -6.62 -0.19
C MET A 281 -5.80 -7.65 -0.17
N GLY A 282 -5.60 -8.81 0.47
CA GLY A 282 -6.62 -9.85 0.63
C GLY A 282 -7.84 -9.38 1.43
N GLU A 283 -7.63 -8.56 2.45
CA GLU A 283 -8.69 -8.06 3.33
C GLU A 283 -9.66 -7.06 2.65
N LYS A 284 -9.22 -6.33 1.61
CA LYS A 284 -10.07 -5.36 0.90
C LYS A 284 -11.17 -5.99 0.04
N LYS A 285 -11.11 -7.30 -0.24
CA LYS A 285 -12.10 -8.00 -1.08
C LYS A 285 -13.41 -8.38 -0.37
N SER A 286 -13.52 -8.24 0.94
CA SER A 286 -14.68 -8.72 1.71
C SER A 286 -15.83 -7.71 1.88
N LYS A 287 -15.83 -6.55 1.19
CA LYS A 287 -17.02 -5.67 1.19
C LYS A 287 -18.07 -6.22 0.23
N PRO A 288 -19.27 -6.63 0.69
CA PRO A 288 -20.32 -7.10 -0.19
C PRO A 288 -20.82 -5.92 -1.04
N GLN A 289 -20.49 -5.90 -2.32
CA GLN A 289 -21.21 -5.06 -3.29
C GLN A 289 -22.62 -5.59 -3.43
N LYS A 290 -23.62 -4.73 -3.07
CA LYS A 290 -25.02 -4.98 -3.38
C LYS A 290 -25.20 -4.98 -4.92
N GLY A 291 -25.61 -6.13 -5.42
CA GLY A 291 -26.39 -6.28 -6.66
C GLY A 291 -25.61 -6.15 -7.94
N GLU A 292 -25.18 -7.28 -8.48
CA GLU A 292 -25.58 -7.78 -9.79
C GLU A 292 -24.81 -9.08 -10.08
N LYS A 293 -25.55 -10.17 -10.27
CA LYS A 293 -25.00 -11.42 -10.76
C LYS A 293 -24.55 -11.21 -12.20
N ARG A 294 -23.28 -10.95 -12.44
CA ARG A 294 -22.65 -11.16 -13.74
C ARG A 294 -21.72 -12.35 -13.65
N LYS A 295 -21.95 -13.31 -14.52
CA LYS A 295 -21.18 -14.53 -14.69
C LYS A 295 -19.72 -14.16 -14.95
N ALA A 296 -18.82 -14.60 -14.09
CA ALA A 296 -17.39 -14.53 -14.33
C ALA A 296 -17.05 -15.50 -15.47
N SER A 297 -16.70 -14.94 -16.63
CA SER A 297 -16.00 -15.68 -17.67
C SER A 297 -14.50 -15.58 -17.38
N SER A 298 -13.89 -16.70 -17.07
CA SER A 298 -12.45 -16.84 -16.98
C SER A 298 -11.84 -16.67 -18.38
N VAL A 299 -11.31 -15.49 -18.66
CA VAL A 299 -10.48 -15.26 -19.84
C VAL A 299 -9.04 -15.19 -19.35
N SER A 300 -8.27 -16.24 -19.64
CA SER A 300 -6.82 -16.20 -19.60
C SER A 300 -6.37 -15.20 -20.67
N GLN A 301 -6.02 -13.97 -20.27
CA GLN A 301 -5.47 -12.98 -21.19
C GLN A 301 -4.09 -13.44 -21.63
N LYS A 302 -3.99 -13.89 -22.91
CA LYS A 302 -2.75 -13.81 -23.65
C LYS A 302 -2.34 -12.32 -23.65
N VAL A 303 -1.09 -12.05 -23.29
CA VAL A 303 -0.49 -10.71 -23.41
C VAL A 303 -0.55 -10.35 -24.89
N GLU A 304 -1.59 -9.65 -25.33
CA GLU A 304 -1.65 -9.09 -26.66
C GLU A 304 -0.66 -7.93 -26.71
N VAL A 305 0.34 -8.08 -27.55
CA VAL A 305 1.30 -7.02 -27.84
C VAL A 305 0.54 -5.95 -28.61
N PRO A 306 0.45 -4.70 -28.12
CA PRO A 306 -0.19 -3.63 -28.88
C PRO A 306 0.47 -3.51 -30.26
N SER A 307 -0.35 -3.34 -31.30
CA SER A 307 0.10 -3.31 -32.70
C SER A 307 1.04 -2.15 -33.07
N ASP A 308 1.23 -1.22 -32.14
CA ASP A 308 1.96 0.05 -32.36
C ASP A 308 3.33 0.10 -31.67
N ILE A 309 3.86 -1.04 -31.26
CA ILE A 309 5.17 -1.11 -30.60
C ILE A 309 6.28 -1.29 -31.64
N LEU A 310 7.22 -0.36 -31.68
CA LEU A 310 8.40 -0.36 -32.56
C LEU A 310 9.24 -1.65 -32.45
N HIS A 311 9.25 -2.28 -31.27
CA HIS A 311 10.05 -3.48 -30.99
C HIS A 311 9.24 -4.54 -30.20
N PRO A 312 8.32 -5.30 -30.83
CA PRO A 312 7.44 -6.26 -30.16
C PRO A 312 8.17 -7.34 -29.36
N GLU A 313 9.30 -7.81 -29.84
CA GLU A 313 10.11 -8.84 -29.16
C GLU A 313 10.80 -8.27 -27.90
N LEU A 314 11.31 -7.05 -27.97
CA LEU A 314 11.87 -6.35 -26.79
C LEU A 314 10.79 -6.12 -25.73
N PHE A 315 9.59 -5.73 -26.13
CA PHE A 315 8.45 -5.57 -25.24
C PHE A 315 8.10 -6.87 -24.50
N LYS A 316 7.99 -8.00 -25.22
CA LYS A 316 7.75 -9.32 -24.62
C LYS A 316 8.86 -9.69 -23.61
N HIS A 317 10.13 -9.43 -23.98
CA HIS A 317 11.25 -9.67 -23.08
C HIS A 317 11.22 -8.80 -21.82
N LEU A 318 10.87 -7.52 -21.94
CA LEU A 318 10.76 -6.61 -20.80
C LEU A 318 9.58 -6.96 -19.88
N VAL A 319 8.43 -7.35 -20.45
CA VAL A 319 7.28 -7.84 -19.69
C VAL A 319 7.67 -9.09 -18.90
N LYS A 320 8.31 -10.06 -19.55
CA LYS A 320 8.78 -11.27 -18.88
C LYS A 320 9.82 -10.95 -17.80
N TRP A 321 10.82 -10.14 -18.13
CA TRP A 321 11.86 -9.73 -17.17
C TRP A 321 11.26 -8.99 -15.96
N ARG A 322 10.30 -8.08 -16.17
CA ARG A 322 9.58 -7.39 -15.09
C ARG A 322 8.87 -8.38 -14.17
N TYR A 323 8.23 -9.39 -14.76
CA TYR A 323 7.54 -10.42 -14.02
C TYR A 323 8.50 -11.31 -13.21
N ASP A 324 9.61 -11.74 -13.84
CA ASP A 324 10.63 -12.55 -13.17
C ASP A 324 11.29 -11.77 -12.02
N LYS A 325 11.58 -10.48 -12.22
CA LYS A 325 12.12 -9.60 -11.18
C LYS A 325 11.12 -9.28 -10.06
N SER A 326 9.84 -9.19 -10.40
CA SER A 326 8.75 -9.07 -9.42
C SER A 326 8.70 -10.27 -8.49
N ARG A 327 8.84 -11.48 -9.05
CA ARG A 327 8.91 -12.72 -8.27
C ARG A 327 10.19 -12.82 -7.44
N GLU A 328 11.33 -12.52 -8.02
CA GLU A 328 12.64 -12.56 -7.36
C GLU A 328 12.66 -11.62 -6.14
N LYS A 329 12.11 -10.41 -6.29
CA LYS A 329 12.09 -9.40 -5.23
C LYS A 329 10.85 -9.43 -4.36
N LEU A 330 9.87 -10.30 -4.64
CA LEU A 330 8.57 -10.37 -3.95
C LEU A 330 7.85 -8.99 -3.88
N LEU A 331 8.04 -8.19 -4.92
CA LEU A 331 7.45 -6.86 -5.06
C LEU A 331 6.47 -6.84 -6.22
N PRO A 332 5.40 -6.03 -6.15
CA PRO A 332 4.47 -5.85 -7.27
C PRO A 332 5.17 -5.41 -8.55
N ALA A 333 4.80 -5.95 -9.71
CA ALA A 333 5.47 -5.70 -10.98
C ALA A 333 5.55 -4.21 -11.37
N TYR A 334 4.57 -3.40 -10.96
CA TYR A 334 4.57 -1.95 -11.22
C TYR A 334 5.62 -1.17 -10.43
N THR A 335 6.17 -1.73 -9.34
CA THR A 335 7.27 -1.11 -8.57
C THR A 335 8.63 -1.40 -9.21
N ILE A 336 8.73 -2.45 -10.01
CA ILE A 336 9.96 -2.80 -10.75
C ILE A 336 10.08 -1.93 -12.01
N LEU A 337 9.00 -1.83 -12.78
CA LEU A 337 8.93 -1.01 -13.99
C LEU A 337 7.46 -0.65 -14.25
N GLN A 338 7.17 0.64 -14.38
CA GLN A 338 5.81 1.09 -14.68
C GLN A 338 5.40 0.65 -16.09
N GLN A 339 4.11 0.28 -16.26
CA GLN A 339 3.60 -0.19 -17.55
C GLN A 339 3.73 0.85 -18.68
N LYS A 340 3.76 2.15 -18.34
CA LYS A 340 4.00 3.25 -19.28
C LYS A 340 5.44 3.34 -19.77
N ALA A 341 6.37 2.65 -19.12
CA ALA A 341 7.78 2.64 -19.48
C ALA A 341 8.18 1.38 -20.26
N LEU A 342 7.23 0.47 -20.49
CA LEU A 342 7.33 -0.68 -21.39
C LEU A 342 6.92 -0.29 -22.80
#